data_1b41ca3364ac4b3b49d53f55f76d45f6
#
_entry.id   1b41ca3364ac4b3b49d53f55f76d45f6
#
_cell.length_a   1.000
_cell.length_b   1.000
_cell.length_c   1.000
_cell.angle_alpha   90.00
_cell.angle_beta   90.00
_cell.angle_gamma   90.00
#
_symmetry.space_group_name_H-M   'P 1'
#
loop_
_entity.id
_entity.type
_entity.pdbx_description
1 polymer ?
#
loop_
_entity_poly.entity_id
_entity_poly.type
_entity_poly.pdbx_seq_one_letter_code
_entity_poly.pdbx_strand_id
1 'polypeptide(L)'
;MKLCGVLLLSLCCFAGISHAAQINLATLTCVRYQNEIMAPPVPAPGADAINTMMWLFGYSVGKSGAHVMYGDALAGFGFALDAECKNNPAMSLLDALATIKPDNKKPMDLTGLECETFASRHLELQQSDRESADTIMMWLFGFAVAKTGSHLFDSSGLKDFEASLMADCKKNPGRNLFDELVAVKFSAAKN
;
A
#
# COMPACT_ATOMS: atom_id res chain seq x y z
N MET A 1 -51.99 36.01 23.71
CA MET A 1 -50.94 36.16 22.72
C MET A 1 -49.74 35.45 23.19
N LYS A 2 -49.43 34.24 22.63
CA LYS A 2 -48.25 33.44 22.94
C LYS A 2 -47.43 33.30 21.66
N LEU A 3 -46.27 33.96 21.65
CA LEU A 3 -45.26 33.79 20.56
C LEU A 3 -44.53 32.46 20.82
N CYS A 4 -44.69 31.54 19.89
CA CYS A 4 -43.84 30.35 19.78
C CYS A 4 -42.60 30.72 18.95
N GLY A 5 -41.45 30.78 19.61
CA GLY A 5 -40.15 30.92 18.93
C GLY A 5 -39.70 29.54 18.42
N VAL A 6 -39.63 29.44 17.07
CA VAL A 6 -39.06 28.26 16.41
C VAL A 6 -37.54 28.42 16.36
N LEU A 7 -36.83 27.62 17.16
CA LEU A 7 -35.37 27.52 17.14
C LEU A 7 -34.99 26.54 16.01
N LEU A 8 -34.56 27.09 14.86
CA LEU A 8 -33.95 26.33 13.77
C LEU A 8 -32.53 25.92 14.18
N LEU A 9 -32.37 24.70 14.67
CA LEU A 9 -31.07 24.06 14.82
C LEU A 9 -30.55 23.68 13.43
N SER A 10 -29.64 24.53 12.92
CA SER A 10 -28.86 24.23 11.72
C SER A 10 -27.85 23.14 12.05
N LEU A 11 -28.19 21.87 11.75
CA LEU A 11 -27.24 20.76 11.74
C LEU A 11 -26.29 20.97 10.55
N CYS A 12 -25.15 21.61 10.79
CA CYS A 12 -24.02 21.55 9.88
C CYS A 12 -23.49 20.11 9.86
N CYS A 13 -23.96 19.30 8.93
CA CYS A 13 -23.32 18.04 8.55
C CYS A 13 -21.94 18.38 8.00
N PHE A 14 -20.93 18.38 8.84
CA PHE A 14 -19.55 18.23 8.40
C PHE A 14 -19.40 16.82 7.81
N ALA A 15 -19.75 16.68 6.53
CA ALA A 15 -19.26 15.57 5.73
C ALA A 15 -17.74 15.78 5.60
N GLY A 16 -17.00 15.24 6.56
CA GLY A 16 -15.57 15.09 6.44
C GLY A 16 -15.31 14.17 5.25
N ILE A 17 -15.08 14.77 4.09
CA ILE A 17 -14.51 14.07 2.94
C ILE A 17 -13.08 13.77 3.38
N SER A 18 -12.84 12.59 3.97
CA SER A 18 -11.50 12.06 4.09
C SER A 18 -10.99 11.81 2.68
N HIS A 19 -10.35 12.81 2.10
CA HIS A 19 -9.56 12.61 0.90
C HIS A 19 -8.45 11.65 1.32
N ALA A 20 -8.46 10.43 0.78
CA ALA A 20 -7.30 9.56 0.85
C ALA A 20 -6.12 10.39 0.34
N ALA A 21 -5.15 10.64 1.22
CA ALA A 21 -4.04 11.52 0.89
C ALA A 21 -3.22 10.85 -0.20
N GLN A 22 -3.21 11.44 -1.39
CA GLN A 22 -2.34 11.00 -2.46
C GLN A 22 -0.90 11.38 -2.10
N ILE A 23 -0.02 10.37 -2.06
CA ILE A 23 1.38 10.54 -1.69
C ILE A 23 2.23 10.37 -2.94
N ASN A 24 3.02 11.40 -3.29
CA ASN A 24 4.01 11.31 -4.35
C ASN A 24 5.40 11.08 -3.75
N LEU A 25 5.97 9.88 -3.97
CA LEU A 25 7.27 9.48 -3.41
C LEU A 25 8.43 10.37 -3.86
N ALA A 26 8.36 10.95 -5.06
CA ALA A 26 9.42 11.80 -5.58
C ALA A 26 9.47 13.18 -4.89
N THR A 27 8.35 13.64 -4.32
CA THR A 27 8.24 14.94 -3.64
C THR A 27 8.07 14.84 -2.13
N LEU A 28 7.74 13.65 -1.62
CA LEU A 28 7.67 13.38 -0.19
C LEU A 28 9.10 13.24 0.35
N THR A 29 9.51 14.13 1.24
CA THR A 29 10.82 14.02 1.91
C THR A 29 10.77 13.04 3.08
N CYS A 30 11.93 12.51 3.44
CA CYS A 30 12.09 11.62 4.59
C CYS A 30 11.55 12.24 5.89
N VAL A 31 11.82 13.51 6.17
CA VAL A 31 11.30 14.17 7.37
C VAL A 31 9.77 14.26 7.37
N ARG A 32 9.16 14.51 6.22
CA ARG A 32 7.69 14.52 6.11
C ARG A 32 7.10 13.14 6.26
N TYR A 33 7.72 12.13 5.67
CA TYR A 33 7.32 10.72 5.84
C TYR A 33 7.30 10.33 7.32
N GLN A 34 8.37 10.64 8.06
CA GLN A 34 8.44 10.33 9.49
C GLN A 34 7.40 11.08 10.32
N ASN A 35 7.16 12.37 10.03
CA ASN A 35 6.27 13.22 10.83
C ASN A 35 4.79 13.10 10.44
N GLU A 36 4.47 12.87 9.17
CA GLU A 36 3.09 12.90 8.68
C GLU A 36 2.48 11.49 8.54
N ILE A 37 3.32 10.47 8.26
CA ILE A 37 2.85 9.11 7.97
C ILE A 37 3.17 8.16 9.11
N MET A 38 4.40 8.20 9.62
CA MET A 38 4.87 7.28 10.66
C MET A 38 4.74 7.83 12.06
N ALA A 39 4.50 9.14 12.24
CA ALA A 39 4.26 9.72 13.55
C ALA A 39 3.06 9.06 14.21
N PRO A 40 3.20 8.52 15.42
CA PRO A 40 2.10 7.80 16.06
C PRO A 40 0.96 8.77 16.35
N PRO A 41 -0.26 8.52 15.82
CA PRO A 41 -1.42 8.99 16.54
C PRO A 41 -1.43 8.21 17.86
N VAL A 42 -1.46 8.91 19.00
CA VAL A 42 -1.64 8.24 20.29
C VAL A 42 -3.02 7.55 20.25
N PRO A 43 -3.12 6.21 20.48
CA PRO A 43 -2.16 5.35 21.20
C PRO A 43 -1.43 4.26 20.37
N ALA A 44 -1.56 4.17 19.07
CA ALA A 44 -0.85 3.17 18.28
C ALA A 44 -0.69 3.64 16.81
N PRO A 45 0.33 3.17 16.06
CA PRO A 45 0.38 3.43 14.62
C PRO A 45 -0.92 2.90 13.99
N GLY A 46 -1.68 3.79 13.34
CA GLY A 46 -2.94 3.44 12.72
C GLY A 46 -2.73 2.41 11.61
N ALA A 47 -3.78 1.70 11.24
CA ALA A 47 -3.78 0.77 10.11
C ALA A 47 -3.20 1.42 8.83
N ASP A 48 -3.35 2.72 8.68
CA ASP A 48 -2.82 3.50 7.55
C ASP A 48 -1.27 3.50 7.50
N ALA A 49 -0.58 3.54 8.64
CA ALA A 49 0.89 3.49 8.68
C ALA A 49 1.41 2.11 8.27
N ILE A 50 0.78 1.03 8.76
CA ILE A 50 1.12 -0.35 8.40
C ILE A 50 0.87 -0.58 6.91
N ASN A 51 -0.29 -0.16 6.41
CA ASN A 51 -0.66 -0.30 5.00
C ASN A 51 0.28 0.50 4.09
N THR A 52 0.65 1.73 4.49
CA THR A 52 1.63 2.52 3.76
C THR A 52 3.00 1.83 3.74
N MET A 53 3.45 1.27 4.88
CA MET A 53 4.71 0.55 4.95
C MET A 53 4.70 -0.70 4.06
N MET A 54 3.61 -1.46 4.05
CA MET A 54 3.45 -2.63 3.20
C MET A 54 3.47 -2.25 1.72
N TRP A 55 2.80 -1.16 1.35
CA TRP A 55 2.84 -0.65 -0.01
C TRP A 55 4.25 -0.22 -0.43
N LEU A 56 4.97 0.54 0.43
CA LEU A 56 6.35 0.95 0.18
C LEU A 56 7.28 -0.25 0.01
N PHE A 57 7.08 -1.29 0.82
CA PHE A 57 7.84 -2.53 0.70
C PHE A 57 7.58 -3.23 -0.63
N GLY A 58 6.31 -3.40 -1.02
CA GLY A 58 5.93 -3.94 -2.33
C GLY A 58 6.51 -3.11 -3.48
N TYR A 59 6.43 -1.79 -3.38
CA TYR A 59 7.01 -0.86 -4.35
C TYR A 59 8.52 -1.03 -4.50
N SER A 60 9.27 -1.12 -3.40
CA SER A 60 10.71 -1.34 -3.41
C SER A 60 11.08 -2.68 -4.06
N VAL A 61 10.35 -3.76 -3.73
CA VAL A 61 10.54 -5.09 -4.36
C VAL A 61 10.22 -5.02 -5.86
N GLY A 62 9.15 -4.36 -6.26
CA GLY A 62 8.78 -4.16 -7.66
C GLY A 62 9.87 -3.41 -8.44
N LYS A 63 10.48 -2.38 -7.86
CA LYS A 63 11.60 -1.64 -8.47
C LYS A 63 12.88 -2.48 -8.58
N SER A 64 13.18 -3.30 -7.59
CA SER A 64 14.37 -4.17 -7.61
C SER A 64 14.28 -5.31 -8.62
N GLY A 65 13.09 -5.61 -9.14
CA GLY A 65 12.84 -6.76 -10.01
C GLY A 65 12.84 -8.11 -9.28
N ALA A 66 12.91 -8.11 -7.96
CA ALA A 66 12.80 -9.33 -7.17
C ALA A 66 11.36 -9.88 -7.22
N HIS A 67 11.24 -11.23 -7.17
CA HIS A 67 9.96 -11.94 -7.11
C HIS A 67 9.84 -12.70 -5.79
N VAL A 68 10.24 -12.04 -4.71
CA VAL A 68 10.34 -12.66 -3.40
C VAL A 68 9.61 -11.80 -2.37
N MET A 69 8.82 -12.44 -1.55
CA MET A 69 8.21 -11.84 -0.37
C MET A 69 8.98 -12.31 0.86
N TYR A 70 9.28 -11.39 1.75
CA TYR A 70 10.01 -11.67 2.97
C TYR A 70 9.09 -11.45 4.16
N GLY A 71 8.59 -12.51 4.76
CA GLY A 71 7.70 -12.41 5.93
C GLY A 71 8.35 -11.65 7.09
N ASP A 72 9.63 -11.94 7.37
CA ASP A 72 10.40 -11.29 8.43
C ASP A 72 11.07 -9.97 7.96
N ALA A 73 11.02 -9.67 6.66
CA ALA A 73 11.75 -8.55 6.08
C ALA A 73 11.00 -7.21 6.21
N LEU A 74 9.69 -7.22 6.49
CA LEU A 74 8.95 -5.97 6.66
C LEU A 74 9.53 -5.14 7.80
N ALA A 75 9.79 -5.76 8.95
CA ALA A 75 10.40 -5.08 10.09
C ALA A 75 11.82 -4.57 9.73
N GLY A 76 12.63 -5.43 9.10
CA GLY A 76 13.96 -5.05 8.63
C GLY A 76 13.94 -3.92 7.61
N PHE A 77 13.00 -3.96 6.66
CA PHE A 77 12.77 -2.89 5.69
C PHE A 77 12.38 -1.59 6.38
N GLY A 78 11.43 -1.65 7.33
CA GLY A 78 10.99 -0.48 8.09
C GLY A 78 12.13 0.16 8.89
N PHE A 79 12.95 -0.64 9.58
CA PHE A 79 14.13 -0.16 10.29
C PHE A 79 15.18 0.45 9.35
N ALA A 80 15.43 -0.16 8.20
CA ALA A 80 16.38 0.36 7.22
C ALA A 80 15.91 1.70 6.64
N LEU A 81 14.62 1.81 6.29
CA LEU A 81 14.01 3.04 5.79
C LEU A 81 14.04 4.15 6.84
N ASP A 82 13.70 3.84 8.09
CA ASP A 82 13.74 4.79 9.19
C ASP A 82 15.18 5.29 9.45
N ALA A 83 16.16 4.39 9.43
CA ALA A 83 17.56 4.75 9.59
C ALA A 83 18.07 5.65 8.45
N GLU A 84 17.74 5.30 7.19
CA GLU A 84 18.10 6.10 6.03
C GLU A 84 17.46 7.49 6.09
N CYS A 85 16.19 7.56 6.44
CA CYS A 85 15.47 8.83 6.57
C CYS A 85 15.97 9.69 7.74
N LYS A 86 16.41 9.10 8.86
CA LYS A 86 17.05 9.84 9.96
C LYS A 86 18.37 10.44 9.56
N ASN A 87 19.17 9.74 8.78
CA ASN A 87 20.46 10.19 8.31
C ASN A 87 20.33 11.26 7.21
N ASN A 88 19.27 11.21 6.40
CA ASN A 88 19.08 12.06 5.23
C ASN A 88 17.66 12.67 5.20
N PRO A 89 17.30 13.55 6.16
CA PRO A 89 15.91 14.02 6.32
C PRO A 89 15.35 14.82 5.14
N ALA A 90 16.22 15.46 4.35
CA ALA A 90 15.83 16.22 3.16
C ALA A 90 15.74 15.37 1.88
N MET A 91 16.19 14.11 1.91
CA MET A 91 16.14 13.19 0.78
C MET A 91 14.68 12.88 0.42
N SER A 92 14.39 12.69 -0.88
CA SER A 92 13.08 12.19 -1.29
C SER A 92 12.89 10.75 -0.82
N LEU A 93 11.65 10.37 -0.51
CA LEU A 93 11.37 8.99 -0.11
C LEU A 93 11.68 8.01 -1.24
N LEU A 94 11.51 8.43 -2.49
CA LEU A 94 11.88 7.62 -3.66
C LEU A 94 13.37 7.30 -3.69
N ASP A 95 14.23 8.30 -3.42
CA ASP A 95 15.68 8.09 -3.39
C ASP A 95 16.08 7.24 -2.18
N ALA A 96 15.46 7.46 -1.02
CA ALA A 96 15.70 6.63 0.17
C ALA A 96 15.37 5.15 -0.10
N LEU A 97 14.24 4.87 -0.76
CA LEU A 97 13.86 3.50 -1.15
C LEU A 97 14.85 2.85 -2.10
N ALA A 98 15.52 3.64 -2.96
CA ALA A 98 16.53 3.12 -3.89
C ALA A 98 17.83 2.69 -3.19
N THR A 99 18.12 3.18 -1.99
CA THR A 99 19.32 2.81 -1.22
C THR A 99 19.12 1.51 -0.41
N ILE A 100 17.87 1.15 -0.11
CA ILE A 100 17.55 0.01 0.75
C ILE A 100 17.67 -1.28 -0.06
N LYS A 101 18.54 -2.18 0.41
CA LYS A 101 18.64 -3.53 -0.13
C LYS A 101 17.75 -4.46 0.71
N PRO A 102 16.81 -5.18 0.09
CA PRO A 102 16.04 -6.19 0.81
C PRO A 102 16.97 -7.20 1.50
N ASP A 103 16.72 -7.50 2.77
CA ASP A 103 17.49 -8.53 3.49
C ASP A 103 17.12 -9.93 2.94
N ASN A 104 18.14 -10.67 2.47
CA ASN A 104 17.97 -11.92 1.71
C ASN A 104 17.89 -13.16 2.60
N LYS A 105 17.63 -13.06 3.90
CA LYS A 105 17.85 -14.17 4.84
C LYS A 105 16.88 -15.36 4.73
N LYS A 106 15.67 -15.19 4.24
CA LYS A 106 14.73 -16.30 3.90
C LYS A 106 13.65 -15.80 2.93
N PRO A 107 13.91 -15.73 1.63
CA PRO A 107 12.89 -15.32 0.68
C PRO A 107 11.82 -16.42 0.55
N MET A 108 10.55 -16.03 0.61
CA MET A 108 9.49 -16.82 0.04
C MET A 108 9.53 -16.58 -1.47
N ASP A 109 10.01 -17.56 -2.21
CA ASP A 109 10.00 -17.49 -3.67
C ASP A 109 8.57 -17.63 -4.18
N LEU A 110 8.08 -16.58 -4.81
CA LEU A 110 6.74 -16.52 -5.38
C LEU A 110 6.74 -16.70 -6.91
N THR A 111 7.89 -17.04 -7.50
CA THR A 111 7.98 -17.22 -8.97
C THR A 111 7.08 -18.34 -9.50
N GLY A 112 6.73 -19.33 -8.67
CA GLY A 112 5.80 -20.40 -8.99
C GLY A 112 4.35 -20.18 -8.56
N LEU A 113 4.00 -19.01 -8.02
CA LEU A 113 2.64 -18.77 -7.54
C LEU A 113 1.68 -18.49 -8.70
N GLU A 114 0.74 -19.42 -8.92
CA GLU A 114 -0.29 -19.28 -9.93
C GLU A 114 -1.49 -18.48 -9.43
N CYS A 115 -2.16 -17.81 -10.34
CA CYS A 115 -3.34 -16.99 -10.11
C CYS A 115 -4.48 -17.73 -9.38
N GLU A 116 -4.74 -19.00 -9.72
CA GLU A 116 -5.77 -19.81 -9.05
C GLU A 116 -5.43 -20.05 -7.59
N THR A 117 -4.19 -20.41 -7.29
CA THR A 117 -3.72 -20.63 -5.92
C THR A 117 -3.80 -19.34 -5.11
N PHE A 118 -3.35 -18.23 -5.68
CA PHE A 118 -3.44 -16.93 -5.03
C PHE A 118 -4.90 -16.54 -4.75
N ALA A 119 -5.77 -16.59 -5.77
CA ALA A 119 -7.16 -16.19 -5.63
C ALA A 119 -7.91 -17.00 -4.56
N SER A 120 -7.70 -18.33 -4.52
CA SER A 120 -8.31 -19.20 -3.51
C SER A 120 -7.83 -18.84 -2.10
N ARG A 121 -6.51 -18.65 -1.92
CA ARG A 121 -5.92 -18.28 -0.63
C ARG A 121 -6.36 -16.90 -0.16
N HIS A 122 -6.44 -15.95 -1.07
CA HIS A 122 -6.89 -14.61 -0.74
C HIS A 122 -8.34 -14.60 -0.25
N LEU A 123 -9.25 -15.36 -0.91
CA LEU A 123 -10.64 -15.51 -0.47
C LEU A 123 -10.76 -16.20 0.90
N GLU A 124 -9.95 -17.21 1.17
CA GLU A 124 -9.88 -17.85 2.49
C GLU A 124 -9.44 -16.85 3.58
N LEU A 125 -8.40 -16.04 3.29
CA LEU A 125 -7.92 -15.02 4.21
C LEU A 125 -8.96 -13.91 4.43
N GLN A 126 -9.67 -13.47 3.39
CA GLN A 126 -10.72 -12.46 3.55
C GLN A 126 -11.83 -12.89 4.52
N GLN A 127 -12.08 -14.20 4.64
CA GLN A 127 -13.08 -14.76 5.55
C GLN A 127 -12.54 -15.02 6.96
N SER A 128 -11.28 -15.41 7.08
CA SER A 128 -10.66 -15.82 8.36
C SER A 128 -9.83 -14.72 9.03
N ASP A 129 -9.15 -13.91 8.23
CA ASP A 129 -8.23 -12.84 8.67
C ASP A 129 -8.15 -11.74 7.61
N ARG A 130 -9.16 -10.89 7.60
CA ARG A 130 -9.29 -9.82 6.62
C ARG A 130 -8.13 -8.82 6.68
N GLU A 131 -7.58 -8.55 7.86
CA GLU A 131 -6.48 -7.62 8.02
C GLU A 131 -5.23 -8.12 7.29
N SER A 132 -4.91 -9.41 7.43
CA SER A 132 -3.82 -10.04 6.67
C SER A 132 -4.08 -10.03 5.17
N ALA A 133 -5.32 -10.28 4.73
CA ALA A 133 -5.69 -10.23 3.31
C ALA A 133 -5.47 -8.82 2.72
N ASP A 134 -5.94 -7.78 3.41
CA ASP A 134 -5.80 -6.37 3.00
C ASP A 134 -4.31 -5.97 2.98
N THR A 135 -3.53 -6.42 3.94
CA THR A 135 -2.08 -6.18 4.04
C THR A 135 -1.31 -6.79 2.86
N ILE A 136 -1.61 -8.04 2.50
CA ILE A 136 -1.01 -8.71 1.33
C ILE A 136 -1.39 -7.98 0.04
N MET A 137 -2.65 -7.60 -0.10
CA MET A 137 -3.14 -6.88 -1.27
C MET A 137 -2.46 -5.51 -1.41
N MET A 138 -2.21 -4.83 -0.29
CA MET A 138 -1.47 -3.56 -0.28
C MET A 138 -0.04 -3.72 -0.77
N TRP A 139 0.64 -4.82 -0.38
CA TRP A 139 1.98 -5.13 -0.88
C TRP A 139 1.98 -5.38 -2.40
N LEU A 140 1.03 -6.20 -2.90
CA LEU A 140 0.88 -6.48 -4.34
C LEU A 140 0.57 -5.21 -5.13
N PHE A 141 -0.25 -4.32 -4.57
CA PHE A 141 -0.55 -3.02 -5.18
C PHE A 141 0.70 -2.16 -5.32
N GLY A 142 1.52 -2.06 -4.27
CA GLY A 142 2.80 -1.35 -4.34
C GLY A 142 3.73 -1.91 -5.41
N PHE A 143 3.85 -3.25 -5.49
CA PHE A 143 4.61 -3.94 -6.53
C PHE A 143 4.11 -3.58 -7.93
N ALA A 144 2.80 -3.67 -8.17
CA ALA A 144 2.20 -3.35 -9.47
C ALA A 144 2.43 -1.88 -9.86
N VAL A 145 2.24 -0.94 -8.93
CA VAL A 145 2.50 0.50 -9.17
C VAL A 145 3.96 0.73 -9.57
N ALA A 146 4.91 0.08 -8.90
CA ALA A 146 6.34 0.18 -9.25
C ALA A 146 6.63 -0.25 -10.70
N LYS A 147 5.91 -1.26 -11.21
CA LYS A 147 6.05 -1.76 -12.59
C LYS A 147 5.47 -0.80 -13.62
N THR A 148 4.48 0.02 -13.27
CA THR A 148 3.94 1.06 -14.18
C THR A 148 4.86 2.25 -14.33
N GLY A 149 5.88 2.40 -13.48
CA GLY A 149 6.73 3.58 -13.42
C GLY A 149 6.11 4.76 -12.65
N SER A 150 4.90 4.62 -12.13
CA SER A 150 4.30 5.63 -11.27
C SER A 150 5.03 5.70 -9.92
N HIS A 151 4.99 6.87 -9.29
CA HIS A 151 5.52 7.14 -7.96
C HIS A 151 4.40 7.62 -7.01
N LEU A 152 3.16 7.41 -7.41
CA LEU A 152 1.99 7.86 -6.65
C LEU A 152 1.41 6.70 -5.84
N PHE A 153 1.29 6.92 -4.55
CA PHE A 153 0.46 6.12 -3.66
C PHE A 153 -0.92 6.78 -3.55
N ASP A 154 -1.94 6.02 -3.88
CA ASP A 154 -3.34 6.41 -3.72
C ASP A 154 -4.11 5.20 -3.19
N SER A 155 -4.40 5.19 -1.90
CA SER A 155 -5.11 4.07 -1.26
C SER A 155 -6.53 3.86 -1.82
N SER A 156 -7.11 4.87 -2.47
CA SER A 156 -8.42 4.73 -3.13
C SER A 156 -8.38 3.75 -4.31
N GLY A 157 -7.23 3.63 -4.96
CA GLY A 157 -7.00 2.70 -6.07
C GLY A 157 -6.91 1.22 -5.67
N LEU A 158 -6.76 0.92 -4.38
CA LEU A 158 -6.58 -0.46 -3.91
C LEU A 158 -7.76 -1.37 -4.28
N LYS A 159 -9.00 -0.91 -4.10
CA LYS A 159 -10.20 -1.71 -4.41
C LYS A 159 -10.33 -2.00 -5.90
N ASP A 160 -10.04 -1.02 -6.74
CA ASP A 160 -10.06 -1.19 -8.20
C ASP A 160 -8.96 -2.13 -8.66
N PHE A 161 -7.77 -2.02 -8.05
CA PHE A 161 -6.67 -2.93 -8.28
C PHE A 161 -7.02 -4.37 -7.89
N GLU A 162 -7.52 -4.59 -6.66
CA GLU A 162 -7.94 -5.90 -6.18
C GLU A 162 -8.98 -6.52 -7.11
N ALA A 163 -10.04 -5.78 -7.44
CA ALA A 163 -11.11 -6.26 -8.32
C ALA A 163 -10.56 -6.62 -9.71
N SER A 164 -9.65 -5.82 -10.26
CA SER A 164 -9.02 -6.07 -11.56
C SER A 164 -8.12 -7.30 -11.51
N LEU A 165 -7.25 -7.41 -10.51
CA LEU A 165 -6.36 -8.56 -10.33
C LEU A 165 -7.14 -9.86 -10.19
N MET A 166 -8.16 -9.88 -9.33
CA MET A 166 -9.00 -11.06 -9.12
C MET A 166 -9.77 -11.46 -10.37
N ALA A 167 -10.27 -10.47 -11.14
CA ALA A 167 -10.96 -10.74 -12.41
C ALA A 167 -10.01 -11.30 -13.46
N ASP A 168 -8.77 -10.80 -13.54
CA ASP A 168 -7.78 -11.27 -14.50
C ASP A 168 -7.21 -12.63 -14.11
N CYS A 169 -6.98 -12.89 -12.83
CA CYS A 169 -6.63 -14.20 -12.31
C CYS A 169 -7.71 -15.26 -12.58
N LYS A 170 -9.00 -14.87 -12.47
CA LYS A 170 -10.12 -15.76 -12.83
C LYS A 170 -10.15 -16.12 -14.32
N LYS A 171 -9.74 -15.22 -15.20
CA LYS A 171 -9.65 -15.49 -16.66
C LYS A 171 -8.43 -16.35 -17.00
N ASN A 172 -7.36 -16.24 -16.23
CA ASN A 172 -6.05 -16.85 -16.51
C ASN A 172 -5.55 -17.65 -15.29
N PRO A 173 -6.25 -18.70 -14.82
CA PRO A 173 -5.97 -19.36 -13.54
C PRO A 173 -4.56 -19.95 -13.43
N GLY A 174 -4.03 -20.51 -14.50
CA GLY A 174 -2.66 -21.09 -14.55
C GLY A 174 -1.56 -20.07 -14.84
N ARG A 175 -1.87 -18.78 -14.96
CA ARG A 175 -0.84 -17.76 -15.19
C ARG A 175 -0.11 -17.45 -13.90
N ASN A 176 1.19 -17.16 -14.00
CA ASN A 176 1.97 -16.71 -12.86
C ASN A 176 1.44 -15.36 -12.34
N LEU A 177 1.29 -15.24 -11.02
CA LEU A 177 0.75 -14.04 -10.38
C LEU A 177 1.55 -12.77 -10.71
N PHE A 178 2.88 -12.86 -10.75
CA PHE A 178 3.71 -11.69 -11.04
C PHE A 178 3.59 -11.22 -12.49
N ASP A 179 3.40 -12.15 -13.44
CA ASP A 179 3.13 -11.80 -14.83
C ASP A 179 1.78 -11.08 -14.94
N GLU A 180 0.79 -11.51 -14.12
CA GLU A 180 -0.50 -10.85 -14.06
C GLU A 180 -0.42 -9.47 -13.39
N LEU A 181 0.36 -9.31 -12.32
CA LEU A 181 0.60 -8.03 -11.65
C LEU A 181 1.22 -6.97 -12.57
N VAL A 182 2.06 -7.40 -13.52
CA VAL A 182 2.64 -6.51 -14.52
C VAL A 182 1.64 -6.15 -15.62
N ALA A 183 0.69 -7.04 -15.90
CA ALA A 183 -0.28 -6.89 -16.98
C ALA A 183 -1.59 -6.22 -16.54
N VAL A 184 -1.94 -6.31 -15.25
CA VAL A 184 -3.22 -5.82 -14.72
C VAL A 184 -3.37 -4.31 -14.97
N LYS A 185 -4.54 -3.94 -15.51
CA LYS A 185 -4.89 -2.54 -15.75
C LYS A 185 -5.76 -2.04 -14.63
N PHE A 186 -5.27 -1.09 -13.88
CA PHE A 186 -6.00 -0.41 -12.81
C PHE A 186 -5.79 1.10 -12.94
N SER A 187 -6.70 1.89 -12.38
CA SER A 187 -6.52 3.33 -12.26
C SER A 187 -5.45 3.64 -11.22
N ALA A 188 -4.18 3.46 -11.58
CA ALA A 188 -3.14 4.21 -10.88
C ALA A 188 -3.39 5.68 -11.19
N ALA A 189 -3.39 6.54 -10.17
CA ALA A 189 -3.60 7.96 -10.36
C ALA A 189 -2.72 8.42 -11.55
N LYS A 190 -3.39 8.98 -12.56
CA LYS A 190 -2.69 9.49 -13.74
C LYS A 190 -1.86 10.68 -13.30
N ASN A 191 -0.55 10.64 -13.59
CA ASN A 191 0.37 11.76 -13.42
C ASN A 191 -0.16 13.02 -14.13
#